data_aa4e4942c1aba7c137d819ea08a8b4f4
#
_entry.id   aa4e4942c1aba7c137d819ea08a8b4f4
#
_cell.length_a   1.000
_cell.length_b   1.000
_cell.length_c   1.000
_cell.angle_alpha   90.00
_cell.angle_beta   90.00
_cell.angle_gamma   90.00
#
_symmetry.space_group_name_H-M   'P 1'
#
loop_
_entity.id
_entity.type
_entity.pdbx_description
1 polymer ?
#
loop_
_entity_poly.entity_id
_entity_poly.type
_entity_poly.pdbx_seq_one_letter_code
_entity_poly.pdbx_strand_id
1 'polypeptide(L)'
;MTNQSSPAPLQRPAIVGHRGASAHAPENTLAAFRRALEDGAQLLECDVHLSADGEVVVMHDETIDRTVASDSPLRTGAIGELTRAQLDTVLLEGGERVPSLAELLEMTTAPVFIEVKVAAAAQAVAEILTALPKGSPAAASTVISFHADALAEIRRTTETPVSYLVGQVDEGAIATARELGAAGIGPSIKVLSLQAAEAVHEAGLAVNPWTVNTVPQLEVALACGVDTITTDDPAWVQRELDVRLG
;
A
#
# COMPACT_ATOMS: atom_id res chain seq x y z
N MET A 1 -19.92 0.19 -42.52
CA MET A 1 -18.60 -0.39 -42.23
C MET A 1 -18.22 0.09 -40.86
N THR A 2 -18.52 -0.71 -39.85
CA THR A 2 -18.18 -0.40 -38.47
C THR A 2 -16.68 -0.65 -38.28
N ASN A 3 -15.94 0.42 -38.05
CA ASN A 3 -14.52 0.39 -37.75
C ASN A 3 -14.38 -0.23 -36.32
N GLN A 4 -14.18 -1.54 -36.24
CA GLN A 4 -13.78 -2.18 -35.00
C GLN A 4 -12.30 -1.79 -34.79
N SER A 5 -12.07 -0.72 -34.01
CA SER A 5 -10.76 -0.47 -33.44
C SER A 5 -10.37 -1.70 -32.63
N SER A 6 -9.25 -2.33 -32.97
CA SER A 6 -8.67 -3.38 -32.13
C SER A 6 -8.51 -2.83 -30.74
N PRO A 7 -8.88 -3.59 -29.67
CA PRO A 7 -8.64 -3.15 -28.32
C PRO A 7 -7.15 -2.80 -28.15
N ALA A 8 -6.86 -1.71 -27.48
CA ALA A 8 -5.48 -1.38 -27.15
C ALA A 8 -4.85 -2.56 -26.40
N PRO A 9 -3.55 -2.85 -26.60
CA PRO A 9 -2.90 -3.92 -25.85
C PRO A 9 -3.05 -3.64 -24.36
N LEU A 10 -3.44 -4.67 -23.60
CA LEU A 10 -3.56 -4.59 -22.15
C LEU A 10 -2.21 -4.11 -21.59
N GLN A 11 -2.22 -2.96 -20.94
CA GLN A 11 -1.03 -2.46 -20.25
C GLN A 11 -0.73 -3.38 -19.06
N ARG A 12 0.53 -3.79 -18.90
CA ARG A 12 0.94 -4.62 -17.78
C ARG A 12 0.88 -3.77 -16.50
N PRO A 13 0.02 -4.13 -15.52
CA PRO A 13 -0.05 -3.42 -14.24
C PRO A 13 1.22 -3.65 -13.43
N ALA A 14 1.61 -2.67 -12.61
CA ALA A 14 2.71 -2.83 -11.68
C ALA A 14 2.29 -3.69 -10.48
N ILE A 15 3.18 -4.56 -10.00
CA ILE A 15 2.93 -5.46 -8.86
C ILE A 15 3.33 -4.77 -7.57
N VAL A 16 2.42 -4.74 -6.60
CA VAL A 16 2.62 -4.18 -5.27
C VAL A 16 2.59 -5.30 -4.24
N GLY A 17 3.66 -5.45 -3.46
CA GLY A 17 3.71 -6.43 -2.36
C GLY A 17 2.95 -5.91 -1.15
N HIS A 18 1.75 -6.47 -0.87
CA HIS A 18 0.86 -6.10 0.22
C HIS A 18 1.45 -6.51 1.58
N ARG A 19 1.86 -5.51 2.38
CA ARG A 19 2.63 -5.72 3.62
C ARG A 19 3.91 -6.52 3.36
N GLY A 20 4.51 -6.35 2.17
CA GLY A 20 5.55 -7.19 1.62
C GLY A 20 5.01 -8.43 0.89
N ALA A 21 5.75 -9.55 0.90
CA ALA A 21 5.29 -10.85 0.43
C ALA A 21 4.64 -11.62 1.58
N SER A 22 3.50 -11.13 2.07
CA SER A 22 2.84 -11.58 3.31
C SER A 22 2.31 -13.03 3.24
N ALA A 23 2.21 -13.62 2.05
CA ALA A 23 1.94 -15.05 1.89
C ALA A 23 3.16 -15.94 2.25
N HIS A 24 4.37 -15.38 2.32
CA HIS A 24 5.63 -16.15 2.45
C HIS A 24 6.51 -15.70 3.61
N ALA A 25 6.25 -14.54 4.21
CA ALA A 25 6.96 -13.99 5.36
C ALA A 25 5.98 -13.23 6.26
N PRO A 26 6.30 -13.01 7.54
CA PRO A 26 5.43 -12.25 8.44
C PRO A 26 5.14 -10.85 7.91
N GLU A 27 3.86 -10.50 7.80
CA GLU A 27 3.40 -9.23 7.24
C GLU A 27 4.06 -8.01 7.93
N ASN A 28 4.27 -6.93 7.15
CA ASN A 28 4.81 -5.66 7.65
C ASN A 28 6.19 -5.79 8.36
N THR A 29 7.01 -6.75 7.94
CA THR A 29 8.38 -6.92 8.42
C THR A 29 9.40 -6.61 7.33
N LEU A 30 10.64 -6.26 7.74
CA LEU A 30 11.72 -6.05 6.76
C LEU A 30 12.01 -7.30 5.93
N ALA A 31 11.82 -8.50 6.51
CA ALA A 31 11.95 -9.76 5.78
C ALA A 31 10.88 -9.89 4.68
N ALA A 32 9.61 -9.58 4.98
CA ALA A 32 8.53 -9.61 4.01
C ALA A 32 8.74 -8.62 2.85
N PHE A 33 9.24 -7.43 3.15
CA PHE A 33 9.53 -6.42 2.13
C PHE A 33 10.71 -6.82 1.23
N ARG A 34 11.81 -7.34 1.79
CA ARG A 34 12.91 -7.88 0.97
C ARG A 34 12.43 -9.00 0.07
N ARG A 35 11.65 -9.93 0.64
CA ARG A 35 11.08 -11.04 -0.11
C ARG A 35 10.18 -10.57 -1.25
N ALA A 36 9.35 -9.55 -1.06
CA ALA A 36 8.52 -9.00 -2.13
C ALA A 36 9.34 -8.45 -3.29
N LEU A 37 10.44 -7.75 -3.01
CA LEU A 37 11.37 -7.24 -4.04
C LEU A 37 12.06 -8.39 -4.79
N GLU A 38 12.50 -9.44 -4.09
CA GLU A 38 13.07 -10.65 -4.68
C GLU A 38 12.06 -11.40 -5.56
N ASP A 39 10.79 -11.39 -5.17
CA ASP A 39 9.66 -11.98 -5.88
C ASP A 39 9.14 -11.12 -7.06
N GLY A 40 9.80 -9.98 -7.35
CA GLY A 40 9.54 -9.14 -8.52
C GLY A 40 8.50 -8.04 -8.32
N ALA A 41 8.14 -7.70 -7.09
CA ALA A 41 7.32 -6.52 -6.83
C ALA A 41 8.04 -5.24 -7.29
N GLN A 42 7.34 -4.36 -8.01
CA GLN A 42 7.84 -3.05 -8.44
C GLN A 42 7.54 -1.96 -7.41
N LEU A 43 6.56 -2.20 -6.53
CA LEU A 43 6.25 -1.36 -5.39
C LEU A 43 6.04 -2.24 -4.16
N LEU A 44 6.25 -1.66 -3.00
CA LEU A 44 5.84 -2.25 -1.72
C LEU A 44 4.59 -1.54 -1.21
N GLU A 45 3.88 -2.18 -0.30
CA GLU A 45 2.82 -1.53 0.47
C GLU A 45 3.02 -1.86 1.94
N CYS A 46 2.79 -0.87 2.81
CA CYS A 46 2.89 -1.00 4.26
C CYS A 46 1.84 -0.16 4.97
N ASP A 47 1.46 -0.61 6.16
CA ASP A 47 0.55 0.09 7.06
C ASP A 47 1.31 0.83 8.16
N VAL A 48 0.95 2.07 8.50
CA VAL A 48 1.64 2.82 9.55
C VAL A 48 0.72 3.36 10.62
N HIS A 49 1.22 3.29 11.85
CA HIS A 49 0.65 3.90 13.05
C HIS A 49 1.66 4.83 13.74
N LEU A 50 1.17 5.61 14.69
CA LEU A 50 1.99 6.47 15.53
C LEU A 50 2.11 5.88 16.93
N SER A 51 3.34 5.71 17.44
CA SER A 51 3.60 5.28 18.81
C SER A 51 3.28 6.39 19.82
N ALA A 52 3.23 6.04 21.12
CA ALA A 52 2.98 7.00 22.20
C ALA A 52 3.97 8.15 22.27
N ASP A 53 5.19 7.93 21.82
CA ASP A 53 6.29 8.92 21.80
C ASP A 53 6.53 9.53 20.41
N GLY A 54 5.60 9.30 19.46
CA GLY A 54 5.57 9.98 18.15
C GLY A 54 6.39 9.32 17.06
N GLU A 55 6.86 8.09 17.23
CA GLU A 55 7.57 7.35 16.18
C GLU A 55 6.56 6.69 15.21
N VAL A 56 6.82 6.75 13.91
CA VAL A 56 6.01 6.09 12.88
C VAL A 56 6.47 4.65 12.73
N VAL A 57 5.60 3.71 13.10
CA VAL A 57 5.87 2.27 13.10
C VAL A 57 5.01 1.54 12.08
N VAL A 58 5.54 0.42 11.57
CA VAL A 58 4.90 -0.36 10.51
C VAL A 58 4.15 -1.53 11.13
N MET A 59 2.82 -1.47 11.10
CA MET A 59 1.89 -2.48 11.62
C MET A 59 0.50 -2.23 11.03
N HIS A 60 -0.25 -3.31 10.74
CA HIS A 60 -1.60 -3.17 10.19
C HIS A 60 -2.64 -2.84 11.27
N ASP A 61 -2.67 -3.64 12.33
CA ASP A 61 -3.69 -3.51 13.38
C ASP A 61 -3.34 -2.37 14.33
N GLU A 62 -4.34 -1.81 14.97
CA GLU A 62 -4.18 -0.80 16.03
C GLU A 62 -3.44 -1.35 17.26
N THR A 63 -3.41 -2.69 17.42
CA THR A 63 -2.72 -3.38 18.52
C THR A 63 -1.72 -4.39 17.99
N ILE A 64 -0.72 -4.77 18.83
CA ILE A 64 0.28 -5.77 18.48
C ILE A 64 -0.25 -7.22 18.57
N ASP A 65 -1.43 -7.45 19.13
CA ASP A 65 -1.93 -8.73 19.64
C ASP A 65 -1.97 -9.87 18.62
N ARG A 66 -2.32 -9.59 17.36
CA ARG A 66 -2.54 -10.62 16.33
C ARG A 66 -1.23 -11.20 15.77
N THR A 67 -0.23 -10.37 15.58
CA THR A 67 1.01 -10.73 14.85
C THR A 67 2.19 -11.01 15.76
N VAL A 68 2.02 -10.77 17.08
CA VAL A 68 3.08 -11.00 18.07
C VAL A 68 3.36 -12.49 18.25
N ALA A 69 4.64 -12.86 18.29
CA ALA A 69 5.06 -14.23 18.56
C ALA A 69 4.73 -14.68 20.01
N SER A 70 4.49 -15.97 20.18
CA SER A 70 4.09 -16.52 21.48
C SER A 70 5.13 -16.38 22.60
N ASP A 71 6.39 -16.20 22.25
CA ASP A 71 7.55 -16.01 23.13
C ASP A 71 7.99 -14.55 23.26
N SER A 72 7.24 -13.61 22.67
CA SER A 72 7.51 -12.18 22.80
C SER A 72 7.38 -11.72 24.25
N PRO A 73 8.31 -10.87 24.75
CA PRO A 73 8.21 -10.28 26.10
C PRO A 73 6.96 -9.40 26.30
N LEU A 74 6.54 -8.66 25.29
CA LEU A 74 5.31 -7.87 25.26
C LEU A 74 4.37 -8.47 24.19
N ARG A 75 3.13 -8.79 24.60
CA ARG A 75 2.22 -9.57 23.77
C ARG A 75 0.88 -8.91 23.49
N THR A 76 0.57 -7.82 24.18
CA THR A 76 -0.70 -7.09 24.03
C THR A 76 -0.45 -5.61 24.21
N GLY A 77 -1.23 -4.79 23.52
CA GLY A 77 -1.23 -3.34 23.71
C GLY A 77 -1.53 -2.57 22.42
N ALA A 78 -2.18 -1.44 22.60
CA ALA A 78 -2.41 -0.50 21.51
C ALA A 78 -1.12 0.24 21.15
N ILE A 79 -0.82 0.34 19.86
CA ILE A 79 0.41 0.98 19.37
C ILE A 79 0.52 2.43 19.84
N GLY A 80 -0.58 3.17 19.82
CA GLY A 80 -0.63 4.56 20.29
C GLY A 80 -0.42 4.75 21.82
N GLU A 81 -0.42 3.66 22.59
CA GLU A 81 -0.14 3.65 24.03
C GLU A 81 1.27 3.12 24.37
N LEU A 82 1.97 2.54 23.37
CA LEU A 82 3.30 1.97 23.52
C LEU A 82 4.36 2.92 22.97
N THR A 83 5.44 3.11 23.72
CA THR A 83 6.62 3.85 23.25
C THR A 83 7.41 3.02 22.25
N ARG A 84 8.24 3.66 21.41
CA ARG A 84 9.15 2.97 20.51
C ARG A 84 10.02 1.95 21.26
N ALA A 85 10.54 2.32 22.42
CA ALA A 85 11.36 1.42 23.25
C ALA A 85 10.59 0.16 23.69
N GLN A 86 9.29 0.26 23.96
CA GLN A 86 8.45 -0.90 24.26
C GLN A 86 8.18 -1.74 22.99
N LEU A 87 7.88 -1.10 21.85
CA LEU A 87 7.69 -1.77 20.58
C LEU A 87 8.96 -2.50 20.10
N ASP A 88 10.15 -2.02 20.44
CA ASP A 88 11.43 -2.71 20.16
C ASP A 88 11.59 -4.04 20.90
N THR A 89 10.81 -4.26 21.98
CA THR A 89 10.81 -5.55 22.69
C THR A 89 9.82 -6.56 22.11
N VAL A 90 8.93 -6.12 21.20
CA VAL A 90 7.96 -7.00 20.54
C VAL A 90 8.67 -7.89 19.52
N LEU A 91 8.46 -9.18 19.64
CA LEU A 91 8.87 -10.17 18.65
C LEU A 91 7.65 -10.57 17.82
N LEU A 92 7.80 -10.49 16.51
CA LEU A 92 6.86 -11.04 15.53
C LEU A 92 7.27 -12.46 15.14
N GLU A 93 6.43 -13.17 14.41
CA GLU A 93 6.78 -14.50 13.92
C GLU A 93 8.12 -14.50 13.17
N GLY A 94 8.86 -15.61 13.22
CA GLY A 94 10.18 -15.72 12.59
C GLY A 94 11.30 -14.94 13.28
N GLY A 95 11.05 -14.34 14.46
CA GLY A 95 12.03 -13.52 15.20
C GLY A 95 12.18 -12.11 14.65
N GLU A 96 11.27 -11.70 13.77
CA GLU A 96 11.22 -10.33 13.22
C GLU A 96 10.78 -9.32 14.30
N ARG A 97 11.00 -8.04 14.04
CA ARG A 97 10.62 -6.92 14.93
C ARG A 97 9.63 -6.01 14.21
N VAL A 98 8.95 -5.18 14.98
CA VAL A 98 8.13 -4.08 14.44
C VAL A 98 9.05 -3.02 13.83
N PRO A 99 9.10 -2.83 12.50
CA PRO A 99 9.96 -1.83 11.89
C PRO A 99 9.42 -0.41 12.13
N SER A 100 10.30 0.59 12.10
CA SER A 100 9.88 1.96 11.83
C SER A 100 9.69 2.18 10.32
N LEU A 101 8.91 3.22 9.96
CA LEU A 101 8.81 3.63 8.55
C LEU A 101 10.18 4.06 8.01
N ALA A 102 11.00 4.71 8.81
CA ALA A 102 12.35 5.13 8.42
C ALA A 102 13.24 3.93 8.03
N GLU A 103 13.22 2.85 8.83
CA GLU A 103 13.98 1.62 8.51
C GLU A 103 13.53 0.97 7.20
N LEU A 104 12.21 0.94 6.93
CA LEU A 104 11.69 0.45 5.65
C LEU A 104 12.16 1.33 4.48
N LEU A 105 12.03 2.66 4.59
CA LEU A 105 12.38 3.58 3.52
C LEU A 105 13.90 3.64 3.24
N GLU A 106 14.73 3.37 4.24
CA GLU A 106 16.18 3.22 4.08
C GLU A 106 16.54 1.90 3.37
N MET A 107 15.81 0.82 3.66
CA MET A 107 16.07 -0.51 3.13
C MET A 107 15.60 -0.67 1.68
N THR A 108 14.47 -0.01 1.29
CA THR A 108 13.81 -0.29 0.03
C THR A 108 14.55 0.23 -1.19
N THR A 109 14.52 -0.56 -2.27
CA THR A 109 14.99 -0.16 -3.61
C THR A 109 13.83 0.15 -4.57
N ALA A 110 12.59 0.19 -4.06
CA ALA A 110 11.37 0.48 -4.80
C ALA A 110 10.51 1.54 -4.07
N PRO A 111 9.60 2.23 -4.76
CA PRO A 111 8.60 3.07 -4.12
C PRO A 111 7.68 2.27 -3.20
N VAL A 112 7.07 2.95 -2.22
CA VAL A 112 6.16 2.34 -1.24
C VAL A 112 4.80 3.02 -1.28
N PHE A 113 3.72 2.26 -1.29
CA PHE A 113 2.40 2.71 -0.88
C PHE A 113 2.34 2.66 0.65
N ILE A 114 2.24 3.83 1.29
CA ILE A 114 2.28 3.97 2.74
C ILE A 114 0.86 4.24 3.23
N GLU A 115 0.19 3.22 3.78
CA GLU A 115 -1.15 3.39 4.32
C GLU A 115 -1.11 4.04 5.72
N VAL A 116 -1.59 5.28 5.78
CA VAL A 116 -1.78 5.98 7.06
C VAL A 116 -3.08 5.50 7.70
N LYS A 117 -2.96 4.68 8.76
CA LYS A 117 -4.09 4.06 9.47
C LYS A 117 -4.78 5.03 10.44
N VAL A 118 -4.08 6.02 10.92
CA VAL A 118 -4.59 7.03 11.88
C VAL A 118 -4.18 8.43 11.42
N ALA A 119 -5.12 9.36 11.36
CA ALA A 119 -4.85 10.71 10.86
C ALA A 119 -3.73 11.43 11.64
N ALA A 120 -3.57 11.13 12.92
CA ALA A 120 -2.51 11.68 13.76
C ALA A 120 -1.08 11.36 13.27
N ALA A 121 -0.89 10.29 12.49
CA ALA A 121 0.42 9.93 11.95
C ALA A 121 0.80 10.76 10.71
N ALA A 122 -0.15 11.45 10.07
CA ALA A 122 0.09 12.11 8.78
C ALA A 122 1.23 13.13 8.82
N GLN A 123 1.31 13.96 9.86
CA GLN A 123 2.38 14.95 9.99
C GLN A 123 3.76 14.28 10.12
N ALA A 124 3.91 13.28 10.98
CA ALA A 124 5.18 12.58 11.17
C ALA A 124 5.61 11.84 9.89
N VAL A 125 4.66 11.22 9.16
CA VAL A 125 4.91 10.61 7.84
C VAL A 125 5.40 11.68 6.85
N ALA A 126 4.76 12.85 6.80
CA ALA A 126 5.16 13.95 5.92
C ALA A 126 6.60 14.44 6.21
N GLU A 127 6.95 14.55 7.48
CA GLU A 127 8.31 14.96 7.92
C GLU A 127 9.37 13.94 7.47
N ILE A 128 9.09 12.62 7.63
CA ILE A 128 9.98 11.55 7.18
C ILE A 128 10.16 11.62 5.66
N LEU A 129 9.06 11.73 4.90
CA LEU A 129 9.12 11.75 3.43
C LEU A 129 9.85 12.98 2.88
N THR A 130 9.69 14.15 3.53
CA THR A 130 10.37 15.39 3.15
C THR A 130 11.88 15.31 3.39
N ALA A 131 12.31 14.53 4.38
CA ALA A 131 13.73 14.34 4.72
C ALA A 131 14.46 13.35 3.79
N LEU A 132 13.73 12.59 2.94
CA LEU A 132 14.35 11.62 2.05
C LEU A 132 15.27 12.28 1.02
N PRO A 133 16.39 11.62 0.67
CA PRO A 133 17.25 12.07 -0.41
C PRO A 133 16.48 12.17 -1.73
N LYS A 134 16.59 13.32 -2.40
CA LYS A 134 15.96 13.50 -3.73
C LYS A 134 16.47 12.47 -4.72
N GLY A 135 15.54 11.81 -5.41
CA GLY A 135 15.87 10.78 -6.40
C GLY A 135 16.15 9.39 -5.81
N SER A 136 16.03 9.20 -4.49
CA SER A 136 15.97 7.85 -3.92
C SER A 136 14.69 7.14 -4.37
N PRO A 137 14.68 5.79 -4.48
CA PRO A 137 13.47 5.05 -4.82
C PRO A 137 12.32 5.35 -3.86
N ALA A 138 12.61 5.44 -2.56
CA ALA A 138 11.64 5.80 -1.52
C ALA A 138 11.02 7.21 -1.71
N ALA A 139 11.72 8.15 -2.34
CA ALA A 139 11.18 9.49 -2.62
C ALA A 139 10.06 9.50 -3.69
N ALA A 140 9.88 8.40 -4.43
CA ALA A 140 8.76 8.21 -5.36
C ALA A 140 7.55 7.50 -4.72
N SER A 141 7.53 7.36 -3.40
CA SER A 141 6.44 6.73 -2.65
C SER A 141 5.15 7.54 -2.72
N THR A 142 4.03 6.87 -2.50
CA THR A 142 2.68 7.47 -2.47
C THR A 142 2.05 7.17 -1.12
N VAL A 143 1.46 8.18 -0.48
CA VAL A 143 0.68 7.95 0.74
C VAL A 143 -0.73 7.55 0.37
N ILE A 144 -1.22 6.47 0.95
CA ILE A 144 -2.58 5.97 0.76
C ILE A 144 -3.32 5.98 2.09
N SER A 145 -4.63 6.18 2.09
CA SER A 145 -5.45 6.12 3.29
C SER A 145 -6.94 6.09 2.96
N PHE A 146 -7.74 5.53 3.87
CA PHE A 146 -9.20 5.71 3.94
C PHE A 146 -9.60 7.05 4.58
N HIS A 147 -8.65 7.73 5.24
CA HIS A 147 -8.84 8.99 5.93
C HIS A 147 -8.49 10.16 5.00
N ALA A 148 -9.51 10.81 4.45
CA ALA A 148 -9.34 11.94 3.54
C ALA A 148 -8.59 13.12 4.20
N ASP A 149 -8.79 13.35 5.50
CA ASP A 149 -8.11 14.37 6.29
C ASP A 149 -6.60 14.09 6.45
N ALA A 150 -6.20 12.82 6.61
CA ALA A 150 -4.79 12.44 6.59
C ALA A 150 -4.13 12.76 5.25
N LEU A 151 -4.80 12.43 4.13
CA LEU A 151 -4.31 12.74 2.79
C LEU A 151 -4.24 14.25 2.52
N ALA A 152 -5.23 15.01 2.99
CA ALA A 152 -5.23 16.47 2.90
C ALA A 152 -4.04 17.08 3.65
N GLU A 153 -3.69 16.56 4.83
CA GLU A 153 -2.53 16.99 5.61
C GLU A 153 -1.21 16.71 4.86
N ILE A 154 -1.04 15.52 4.28
CA ILE A 154 0.13 15.18 3.44
C ILE A 154 0.24 16.15 2.26
N ARG A 155 -0.85 16.42 1.54
CA ARG A 155 -0.86 17.33 0.38
C ARG A 155 -0.58 18.78 0.74
N ARG A 156 -0.98 19.20 1.94
CA ARG A 156 -0.72 20.56 2.45
C ARG A 156 0.74 20.79 2.78
N THR A 157 1.46 19.75 3.19
CA THR A 157 2.80 19.84 3.78
C THR A 157 3.91 19.30 2.88
N THR A 158 3.57 18.50 1.86
CA THR A 158 4.53 17.86 0.95
C THR A 158 4.04 17.84 -0.50
N GLU A 159 4.96 17.58 -1.43
CA GLU A 159 4.63 17.26 -2.84
C GLU A 159 4.39 15.75 -3.07
N THR A 160 4.41 14.94 -2.01
CA THR A 160 4.23 13.49 -2.10
C THR A 160 2.87 13.16 -2.70
N PRO A 161 2.79 12.29 -3.73
CA PRO A 161 1.52 11.84 -4.27
C PRO A 161 0.67 11.16 -3.20
N VAL A 162 -0.66 11.30 -3.31
CA VAL A 162 -1.61 10.59 -2.45
C VAL A 162 -2.59 9.77 -3.30
N SER A 163 -3.11 8.66 -2.75
CA SER A 163 -4.17 7.87 -3.37
C SER A 163 -5.24 7.55 -2.33
N TYR A 164 -6.50 7.71 -2.71
CA TYR A 164 -7.62 7.56 -1.78
C TYR A 164 -8.13 6.13 -1.77
N LEU A 165 -8.07 5.47 -0.60
CA LEU A 165 -8.62 4.14 -0.41
C LEU A 165 -10.12 4.22 -0.17
N VAL A 166 -10.88 3.34 -0.85
CA VAL A 166 -12.34 3.37 -0.78
C VAL A 166 -12.93 1.97 -0.66
N GLY A 167 -14.00 1.86 0.15
CA GLY A 167 -14.79 0.63 0.23
C GLY A 167 -15.72 0.44 -1.00
N GLN A 168 -16.05 1.53 -1.69
CA GLN A 168 -16.89 1.56 -2.88
C GLN A 168 -16.44 2.68 -3.82
N VAL A 169 -16.52 2.44 -5.14
CA VAL A 169 -16.24 3.48 -6.14
C VAL A 169 -17.58 4.08 -6.56
N ASP A 170 -17.82 5.31 -6.17
CA ASP A 170 -18.98 6.12 -6.55
C ASP A 170 -18.55 7.54 -6.93
N GLU A 171 -19.51 8.37 -7.37
CA GLU A 171 -19.25 9.76 -7.74
C GLU A 171 -18.67 10.60 -6.59
N GLY A 172 -19.07 10.30 -5.34
CA GLY A 172 -18.57 10.99 -4.15
C GLY A 172 -17.11 10.64 -3.87
N ALA A 173 -16.72 9.37 -4.00
CA ALA A 173 -15.35 8.94 -3.85
C ALA A 173 -14.43 9.57 -4.92
N ILE A 174 -14.88 9.62 -6.18
CA ILE A 174 -14.14 10.25 -7.28
C ILE A 174 -14.01 11.76 -7.05
N ALA A 175 -15.09 12.43 -6.61
CA ALA A 175 -15.06 13.85 -6.31
C ALA A 175 -14.07 14.15 -5.18
N THR A 176 -14.12 13.39 -4.08
CA THR A 176 -13.17 13.52 -2.95
C THR A 176 -11.72 13.32 -3.39
N ALA A 177 -11.43 12.29 -4.18
CA ALA A 177 -10.08 12.05 -4.70
C ALA A 177 -9.56 13.23 -5.56
N ARG A 178 -10.43 13.84 -6.39
CA ARG A 178 -10.10 15.01 -7.19
C ARG A 178 -9.85 16.25 -6.31
N GLU A 179 -10.68 16.48 -5.30
CA GLU A 179 -10.51 17.60 -4.35
C GLU A 179 -9.19 17.49 -3.58
N LEU A 180 -8.78 16.27 -3.23
CA LEU A 180 -7.49 15.99 -2.61
C LEU A 180 -6.30 16.16 -3.58
N GLY A 181 -6.55 16.29 -4.89
CA GLY A 181 -5.48 16.21 -5.89
C GLY A 181 -4.78 14.86 -5.87
N ALA A 182 -5.54 13.79 -5.60
CA ALA A 182 -5.01 12.43 -5.56
C ALA A 182 -4.53 11.96 -6.93
N ALA A 183 -3.50 11.12 -6.95
CA ALA A 183 -3.01 10.47 -8.15
C ALA A 183 -3.87 9.25 -8.55
N GLY A 184 -4.63 8.68 -7.61
CA GLY A 184 -5.44 7.50 -7.87
C GLY A 184 -6.46 7.20 -6.77
N ILE A 185 -7.23 6.14 -7.01
CA ILE A 185 -8.16 5.52 -6.07
C ILE A 185 -7.77 4.06 -5.88
N GLY A 186 -7.78 3.60 -4.63
CA GLY A 186 -7.54 2.20 -4.24
C GLY A 186 -8.83 1.51 -3.77
N PRO A 187 -9.60 0.89 -4.66
CA PRO A 187 -10.79 0.15 -4.27
C PRO A 187 -10.46 -1.27 -3.81
N SER A 188 -11.31 -1.85 -2.97
CA SER A 188 -11.28 -3.30 -2.79
C SER A 188 -11.59 -4.00 -4.12
N ILE A 189 -10.81 -5.04 -4.47
CA ILE A 189 -11.06 -5.85 -5.67
C ILE A 189 -12.46 -6.47 -5.69
N LYS A 190 -13.07 -6.68 -4.51
CA LYS A 190 -14.41 -7.27 -4.37
C LYS A 190 -15.54 -6.37 -4.89
N VAL A 191 -15.30 -5.07 -4.99
CA VAL A 191 -16.29 -4.08 -5.45
C VAL A 191 -15.90 -3.44 -6.78
N LEU A 192 -14.72 -3.77 -7.33
CA LEU A 192 -14.26 -3.25 -8.60
C LEU A 192 -15.07 -3.83 -9.75
N SER A 193 -15.51 -2.97 -10.65
CA SER A 193 -16.17 -3.31 -11.92
C SER A 193 -15.54 -2.51 -13.06
N LEU A 194 -15.72 -2.98 -14.29
CA LEU A 194 -15.24 -2.26 -15.48
C LEU A 194 -15.78 -0.82 -15.50
N GLN A 195 -17.08 -0.63 -15.27
CA GLN A 195 -17.70 0.70 -15.23
C GLN A 195 -17.07 1.61 -14.16
N ALA A 196 -16.77 1.06 -12.98
CA ALA A 196 -16.11 1.81 -11.91
C ALA A 196 -14.69 2.21 -12.30
N ALA A 197 -13.92 1.29 -12.90
CA ALA A 197 -12.57 1.56 -13.35
C ALA A 197 -12.54 2.63 -14.48
N GLU A 198 -13.44 2.50 -15.46
CA GLU A 198 -13.61 3.49 -16.53
C GLU A 198 -13.90 4.88 -15.97
N ALA A 199 -14.83 5.01 -15.01
CA ALA A 199 -15.16 6.29 -14.38
C ALA A 199 -13.97 6.93 -13.63
N VAL A 200 -13.14 6.10 -12.99
CA VAL A 200 -11.91 6.57 -12.32
C VAL A 200 -10.88 7.05 -13.36
N HIS A 201 -10.66 6.29 -14.43
CA HIS A 201 -9.74 6.67 -15.50
C HIS A 201 -10.21 7.93 -16.25
N GLU A 202 -11.52 8.06 -16.53
CA GLU A 202 -12.09 9.26 -17.12
C GLU A 202 -11.90 10.50 -16.25
N ALA A 203 -11.83 10.32 -14.93
CA ALA A 203 -11.48 11.39 -13.99
C ALA A 203 -9.98 11.74 -13.97
N GLY A 204 -9.14 11.03 -14.73
CA GLY A 204 -7.69 11.20 -14.77
C GLY A 204 -6.96 10.58 -13.57
N LEU A 205 -7.57 9.61 -12.90
CA LEU A 205 -7.06 8.95 -11.70
C LEU A 205 -6.63 7.52 -12.02
N ALA A 206 -5.57 7.03 -11.36
CA ALA A 206 -5.15 5.64 -11.44
C ALA A 206 -6.07 4.73 -10.60
N VAL A 207 -6.20 3.47 -11.03
CA VAL A 207 -6.96 2.42 -10.33
C VAL A 207 -6.01 1.43 -9.69
N ASN A 208 -5.94 1.41 -8.35
CA ASN A 208 -4.98 0.65 -7.56
C ASN A 208 -5.69 -0.33 -6.61
N PRO A 209 -6.26 -1.45 -7.11
CA PRO A 209 -7.08 -2.34 -6.29
C PRO A 209 -6.27 -3.16 -5.27
N TRP A 210 -6.91 -3.53 -4.19
CA TRP A 210 -6.42 -4.40 -3.11
C TRP A 210 -7.52 -5.37 -2.66
N THR A 211 -7.27 -6.61 -2.21
CA THR A 211 -6.04 -7.37 -2.42
C THR A 211 -6.35 -8.47 -3.43
N VAL A 212 -5.49 -8.68 -4.42
CA VAL A 212 -5.67 -9.63 -5.51
C VAL A 212 -4.83 -10.88 -5.22
N ASN A 213 -5.48 -11.95 -4.77
CA ASN A 213 -4.82 -13.17 -4.31
C ASN A 213 -5.36 -14.44 -4.97
N THR A 214 -6.27 -14.31 -5.95
CA THR A 214 -6.87 -15.46 -6.65
C THR A 214 -6.98 -15.18 -8.15
N VAL A 215 -7.00 -16.26 -8.96
CA VAL A 215 -7.16 -16.16 -10.41
C VAL A 215 -8.40 -15.35 -10.81
N PRO A 216 -9.61 -15.56 -10.23
CA PRO A 216 -10.77 -14.75 -10.59
C PRO A 216 -10.59 -13.26 -10.27
N GLN A 217 -9.93 -12.91 -9.17
CA GLN A 217 -9.65 -11.51 -8.83
C GLN A 217 -8.65 -10.88 -9.82
N LEU A 218 -7.62 -11.62 -10.23
CA LEU A 218 -6.68 -11.19 -11.24
C LEU A 218 -7.36 -10.96 -12.59
N GLU A 219 -8.27 -11.85 -13.00
CA GLU A 219 -9.04 -11.69 -14.23
C GLU A 219 -9.91 -10.43 -14.20
N VAL A 220 -10.55 -10.13 -13.06
CA VAL A 220 -11.30 -8.87 -12.88
C VAL A 220 -10.35 -7.67 -12.98
N ALA A 221 -9.21 -7.68 -12.29
CA ALA A 221 -8.24 -6.59 -12.33
C ALA A 221 -7.75 -6.32 -13.76
N LEU A 222 -7.37 -7.36 -14.50
CA LEU A 222 -6.93 -7.24 -15.89
C LEU A 222 -8.03 -6.75 -16.82
N ALA A 223 -9.26 -7.25 -16.66
CA ALA A 223 -10.41 -6.80 -17.45
C ALA A 223 -10.76 -5.34 -17.21
N CYS A 224 -10.50 -4.84 -15.99
CA CYS A 224 -10.68 -3.44 -15.60
C CYS A 224 -9.52 -2.51 -16.02
N GLY A 225 -8.43 -3.05 -16.56
CA GLY A 225 -7.27 -2.26 -17.00
C GLY A 225 -6.59 -1.49 -15.85
N VAL A 226 -6.47 -2.11 -14.68
CA VAL A 226 -5.91 -1.47 -13.48
C VAL A 226 -4.44 -1.08 -13.65
N ASP A 227 -3.99 -0.04 -12.94
CA ASP A 227 -2.62 0.47 -13.03
C ASP A 227 -1.65 -0.32 -12.14
N THR A 228 -2.13 -0.81 -11.00
CA THR A 228 -1.35 -1.67 -10.09
C THR A 228 -2.16 -2.88 -9.64
N ILE A 229 -1.47 -3.89 -9.13
CA ILE A 229 -2.06 -5.07 -8.47
C ILE A 229 -1.39 -5.25 -7.12
N THR A 230 -2.14 -4.95 -6.05
CA THR A 230 -1.67 -5.20 -4.67
C THR A 230 -1.99 -6.64 -4.27
N THR A 231 -0.96 -7.41 -3.90
CA THR A 231 -1.06 -8.86 -3.64
C THR A 231 -0.18 -9.32 -2.49
N ASP A 232 -0.60 -10.39 -1.80
CA ASP A 232 0.18 -11.06 -0.76
C ASP A 232 1.30 -11.97 -1.36
N ASP A 233 1.16 -12.38 -2.64
CA ASP A 233 2.12 -13.23 -3.35
C ASP A 233 2.57 -12.59 -4.67
N PRO A 234 3.57 -11.67 -4.65
CA PRO A 234 4.09 -11.04 -5.85
C PRO A 234 4.62 -12.03 -6.89
N ALA A 235 5.28 -13.10 -6.45
CA ALA A 235 5.83 -14.12 -7.36
C ALA A 235 4.72 -14.85 -8.13
N TRP A 236 3.57 -15.10 -7.50
CA TRP A 236 2.42 -15.69 -8.17
C TRP A 236 1.86 -14.72 -9.23
N VAL A 237 1.61 -13.47 -8.89
CA VAL A 237 1.10 -12.46 -9.84
C VAL A 237 2.08 -12.29 -11.01
N GLN A 238 3.39 -12.23 -10.74
CA GLN A 238 4.42 -12.14 -11.78
C GLN A 238 4.28 -13.27 -12.81
N ARG A 239 4.21 -14.55 -12.33
CA ARG A 239 4.04 -15.72 -13.21
C ARG A 239 2.74 -15.65 -14.02
N GLU A 240 1.63 -15.27 -13.38
CA GLU A 240 0.33 -15.19 -14.03
C GLU A 240 0.30 -14.10 -15.13
N LEU A 241 0.94 -12.94 -14.88
CA LEU A 241 1.06 -11.88 -15.87
C LEU A 241 1.96 -12.29 -17.05
N ASP A 242 3.06 -13.01 -16.81
CA ASP A 242 3.94 -13.53 -17.86
C ASP A 242 3.20 -14.51 -18.78
N VAL A 243 2.34 -15.36 -18.22
CA VAL A 243 1.53 -16.31 -19.02
C VAL A 243 0.46 -15.61 -19.85
N ARG A 244 -0.15 -14.53 -19.33
CA ARG A 244 -1.30 -13.87 -19.97
C ARG A 244 -0.93 -12.72 -20.91
N LEU A 245 0.15 -12.03 -20.61
CA LEU A 245 0.55 -10.82 -21.34
C LEU A 245 1.84 -10.99 -22.15
N GLY A 246 2.57 -12.10 -21.96
CA GLY A 246 3.79 -12.44 -22.71
C GLY A 246 4.98 -11.72 -22.19
#